data_573b4aabfc411d6ac3cca234520700ff
#
_entry.id   573b4aabfc411d6ac3cca234520700ff
#
_cell.length_a   1.000
_cell.length_b   1.000
_cell.length_c   1.000
_cell.angle_alpha   90.00
_cell.angle_beta   90.00
_cell.angle_gamma   90.00
#
_symmetry.space_group_name_H-M   'P 1'
#
loop_
_entity.id
_entity.type
_entity.pdbx_description
1 polymer ?
#
loop_
_entity_poly.entity_id
_entity_poly.type
_entity_poly.pdbx_seq_one_letter_code
_entity_poly.pdbx_strand_id
1 'polypeptide(L)'
;MQFIVTQAFLTLISLPILIAWGLPTSWWSPLGNLLFSPILSVYLFCAVLVFFSEILCIPNGCLIWLLEKVSTAWLWCMALLPSHATIGFARPHTSMLLGILIGSFCVIWLLRRRSYLVRTIIVLIALCCTSLALKYTSDAPDGIYTIKQEALHITCAHSKGAVALIAQDSCLARKPSAESWFVYQMMSEIVAQTGVVNIDHFVLFHPRQRLFDALTSLCQQVTIKNIYLPRWEGLLNPKTWRAYARMKRIVQERGGKVHILKNVTTVNVSPDMRLTLTKTDKKHAYQEAHYNEYILTTPILAEQQEIIE
;
A
#
# COMPACT_ATOMS: atom_id res chain seq x y z
N MET A 1 12.69 -29.81 6.42
CA MET A 1 13.02 -29.54 5.00
C MET A 1 11.82 -29.56 4.06
N GLN A 2 10.90 -30.52 4.09
CA GLN A 2 9.70 -30.52 3.24
C GLN A 2 8.87 -29.25 3.39
N PHE A 3 8.70 -28.73 4.60
CA PHE A 3 7.93 -27.54 4.89
C PHE A 3 8.48 -26.29 4.18
N ILE A 4 9.81 -26.09 4.18
CA ILE A 4 10.45 -24.95 3.48
C ILE A 4 10.19 -25.01 1.98
N VAL A 5 10.32 -26.18 1.38
CA VAL A 5 10.03 -26.40 -0.05
C VAL A 5 8.58 -26.09 -0.36
N THR A 6 7.65 -26.57 0.47
CA THR A 6 6.21 -26.28 0.31
C THR A 6 5.91 -24.81 0.41
N GLN A 7 6.49 -24.08 1.39
CA GLN A 7 6.28 -22.63 1.54
C GLN A 7 6.85 -21.84 0.35
N ALA A 8 8.03 -22.21 -0.15
CA ALA A 8 8.61 -21.57 -1.31
C ALA A 8 7.75 -21.79 -2.57
N PHE A 9 7.18 -22.99 -2.76
CA PHE A 9 6.25 -23.25 -3.85
C PHE A 9 4.94 -22.46 -3.69
N LEU A 10 4.37 -22.42 -2.51
CA LEU A 10 3.17 -21.63 -2.25
C LEU A 10 3.40 -20.15 -2.56
N THR A 11 4.56 -19.63 -2.16
CA THR A 11 4.93 -18.25 -2.48
C THR A 11 5.05 -18.03 -3.99
N LEU A 12 5.69 -18.95 -4.72
CA LEU A 12 5.86 -18.87 -6.18
C LEU A 12 4.51 -18.89 -6.91
N ILE A 13 3.56 -19.73 -6.47
CA ILE A 13 2.22 -19.82 -7.06
C ILE A 13 1.35 -18.61 -6.68
N SER A 14 1.46 -18.11 -5.45
CA SER A 14 0.66 -16.98 -4.97
C SER A 14 1.13 -15.63 -5.54
N LEU A 15 2.42 -15.50 -5.90
CA LEU A 15 3.00 -14.28 -6.40
C LEU A 15 2.23 -13.67 -7.60
N PRO A 16 1.91 -14.40 -8.68
CA PRO A 16 1.13 -13.86 -9.79
C PRO A 16 -0.27 -13.37 -9.38
N ILE A 17 -0.90 -14.06 -8.42
CA ILE A 17 -2.23 -13.69 -7.91
C ILE A 17 -2.16 -12.37 -7.14
N LEU A 18 -1.16 -12.24 -6.24
CA LEU A 18 -0.96 -11.01 -5.47
C LEU A 18 -0.69 -9.82 -6.38
N ILE A 19 0.14 -10.00 -7.40
CA ILE A 19 0.44 -8.94 -8.39
C ILE A 19 -0.81 -8.58 -9.19
N ALA A 20 -1.60 -9.57 -9.63
CA ALA A 20 -2.85 -9.32 -10.34
C ALA A 20 -3.83 -8.46 -9.52
N TRP A 21 -3.81 -8.60 -8.21
CA TRP A 21 -4.63 -7.83 -7.28
C TRP A 21 -3.99 -6.50 -6.83
N GLY A 22 -2.78 -6.18 -7.31
CA GLY A 22 -2.05 -4.97 -6.91
C GLY A 22 -1.61 -4.99 -5.44
N LEU A 23 -1.45 -6.17 -4.86
CA LEU A 23 -1.01 -6.29 -3.48
C LEU A 23 0.51 -6.26 -3.41
N PRO A 24 1.10 -5.44 -2.53
CA PRO A 24 2.54 -5.45 -2.32
C PRO A 24 2.98 -6.76 -1.71
N THR A 25 4.13 -7.24 -2.13
CA THR A 25 4.76 -8.44 -1.58
C THR A 25 5.94 -8.06 -0.70
N SER A 26 6.22 -8.87 0.31
CA SER A 26 7.40 -8.68 1.15
C SER A 26 8.44 -9.76 0.87
N TRP A 27 9.71 -9.39 0.77
CA TRP A 27 10.81 -10.37 0.73
C TRP A 27 10.83 -11.28 1.96
N TRP A 28 10.29 -10.81 3.07
CA TRP A 28 10.14 -11.58 4.29
C TRP A 28 8.96 -12.52 4.28
N SER A 29 8.08 -12.45 3.27
CA SER A 29 6.87 -13.28 3.19
C SER A 29 7.17 -14.78 3.28
N PRO A 30 8.17 -15.37 2.58
CA PRO A 30 8.49 -16.78 2.75
C PRO A 30 8.96 -17.13 4.16
N LEU A 31 9.76 -16.26 4.76
CA LEU A 31 10.27 -16.44 6.13
C LEU A 31 9.14 -16.23 7.16
N GLY A 32 8.29 -15.25 6.93
CA GLY A 32 7.10 -15.00 7.72
C GLY A 32 6.16 -16.22 7.71
N ASN A 33 5.87 -16.76 6.54
CA ASN A 33 5.05 -17.97 6.41
C ASN A 33 5.68 -19.18 7.13
N LEU A 34 7.02 -19.31 7.08
CA LEU A 34 7.75 -20.36 7.80
C LEU A 34 7.57 -20.23 9.32
N LEU A 35 7.63 -19.00 9.84
CA LEU A 35 7.51 -18.72 11.26
C LEU A 35 6.05 -18.76 11.74
N PHE A 36 5.15 -18.14 10.97
CA PHE A 36 3.75 -17.98 11.38
C PHE A 36 2.91 -19.23 11.20
N SER A 37 3.22 -20.08 10.21
CA SER A 37 2.42 -21.26 9.92
C SER A 37 2.36 -22.26 11.08
N PRO A 38 3.47 -22.58 11.79
CA PRO A 38 3.40 -23.42 13.00
C PRO A 38 2.58 -22.75 14.12
N ILE A 39 2.79 -21.46 14.36
CA ILE A 39 2.07 -20.72 15.39
C ILE A 39 0.57 -20.69 15.09
N LEU A 40 0.21 -20.42 13.82
CA LEU A 40 -1.18 -20.46 13.36
C LEU A 40 -1.80 -21.84 13.55
N SER A 41 -1.07 -22.90 13.24
CA SER A 41 -1.56 -24.28 13.42
C SER A 41 -1.87 -24.59 14.89
N VAL A 42 -0.98 -24.18 15.80
CA VAL A 42 -1.19 -24.31 17.25
C VAL A 42 -2.39 -23.47 17.71
N TYR A 43 -2.49 -22.20 17.21
CA TYR A 43 -3.61 -21.33 17.51
C TYR A 43 -4.95 -21.94 17.09
N LEU A 44 -5.05 -22.40 15.83
CA LEU A 44 -6.26 -23.02 15.31
C LEU A 44 -6.63 -24.28 16.06
N PHE A 45 -5.63 -25.12 16.40
CA PHE A 45 -5.87 -26.33 17.20
C PHE A 45 -6.43 -25.98 18.59
N CYS A 46 -5.81 -25.03 19.29
CA CYS A 46 -6.32 -24.54 20.59
C CYS A 46 -7.74 -23.93 20.47
N ALA A 47 -7.99 -23.15 19.41
CA ALA A 47 -9.31 -22.55 19.18
C ALA A 47 -10.40 -23.61 18.96
N VAL A 48 -10.08 -24.66 18.18
CA VAL A 48 -10.99 -25.79 17.98
C VAL A 48 -11.27 -26.53 19.30
N LEU A 49 -10.24 -26.77 20.13
CA LEU A 49 -10.42 -27.40 21.43
C LEU A 49 -11.26 -26.55 22.39
N VAL A 50 -11.05 -25.24 22.42
CA VAL A 50 -11.89 -24.31 23.20
C VAL A 50 -13.33 -24.38 22.72
N PHE A 51 -13.57 -24.31 21.42
CA PHE A 51 -14.91 -24.40 20.84
C PHE A 51 -15.64 -25.68 21.25
N PHE A 52 -14.99 -26.85 21.15
CA PHE A 52 -15.62 -28.11 21.54
C PHE A 52 -15.81 -28.25 23.05
N SER A 53 -14.88 -27.76 23.86
CA SER A 53 -15.04 -27.77 25.32
C SER A 53 -16.18 -26.87 25.78
N GLU A 54 -16.45 -25.74 25.13
CA GLU A 54 -17.61 -24.90 25.37
C GLU A 54 -18.93 -25.64 25.05
N ILE A 55 -19.00 -26.31 23.91
CA ILE A 55 -20.19 -27.10 23.52
C ILE A 55 -20.44 -28.21 24.51
N LEU A 56 -19.39 -28.87 25.02
CA LEU A 56 -19.50 -29.99 25.98
C LEU A 56 -19.59 -29.52 27.43
N CYS A 57 -19.66 -28.21 27.69
CA CYS A 57 -19.67 -27.61 29.04
C CYS A 57 -18.50 -28.09 29.92
N ILE A 58 -17.35 -28.36 29.34
CA ILE A 58 -16.12 -28.77 30.06
C ILE A 58 -15.35 -27.51 30.49
N PRO A 59 -14.82 -27.45 31.73
CA PRO A 59 -13.97 -26.33 32.15
C PRO A 59 -12.74 -26.16 31.27
N ASN A 60 -12.62 -25.03 30.58
CA ASN A 60 -11.60 -24.79 29.56
C ASN A 60 -10.65 -23.63 29.88
N GLY A 61 -10.63 -23.13 31.09
CA GLY A 61 -9.81 -21.97 31.48
C GLY A 61 -8.33 -22.10 31.11
N CYS A 62 -7.76 -23.30 31.21
CA CYS A 62 -6.38 -23.57 30.78
C CYS A 62 -6.19 -23.42 29.27
N LEU A 63 -7.15 -23.88 28.47
CA LEU A 63 -7.11 -23.77 26.99
C LEU A 63 -7.28 -22.31 26.54
N ILE A 64 -8.16 -21.54 27.18
CA ILE A 64 -8.34 -20.11 26.93
C ILE A 64 -7.04 -19.37 27.25
N TRP A 65 -6.43 -19.62 28.40
CA TRP A 65 -5.15 -19.03 28.77
C TRP A 65 -4.04 -19.34 27.74
N LEU A 66 -3.96 -20.60 27.27
CA LEU A 66 -3.02 -21.01 26.24
C LEU A 66 -3.28 -20.27 24.92
N LEU A 67 -4.54 -20.16 24.50
CA LEU A 67 -4.96 -19.43 23.31
C LEU A 67 -4.55 -17.96 23.36
N GLU A 68 -4.73 -17.29 24.49
CA GLU A 68 -4.30 -15.91 24.72
C GLU A 68 -2.77 -15.75 24.60
N LYS A 69 -2.01 -16.69 25.18
CA LYS A 69 -0.53 -16.67 25.10
C LYS A 69 -0.03 -16.87 23.68
N VAL A 70 -0.62 -17.81 22.94
CA VAL A 70 -0.30 -18.06 21.51
C VAL A 70 -0.66 -16.85 20.67
N SER A 71 -1.84 -16.24 20.89
CA SER A 71 -2.27 -15.02 20.22
C SER A 71 -1.30 -13.85 20.50
N THR A 72 -0.91 -13.65 21.74
CA THR A 72 0.04 -12.61 22.12
C THR A 72 1.41 -12.82 21.47
N ALA A 73 1.91 -14.06 21.46
CA ALA A 73 3.16 -14.41 20.78
C ALA A 73 3.08 -14.15 19.28
N TRP A 74 1.96 -14.47 18.64
CA TRP A 74 1.72 -14.16 17.25
C TRP A 74 1.78 -12.65 16.97
N LEU A 75 1.02 -11.85 17.70
CA LEU A 75 1.00 -10.40 17.54
C LEU A 75 2.40 -9.79 17.76
N TRP A 76 3.14 -10.29 18.71
CA TRP A 76 4.53 -9.87 18.96
C TRP A 76 5.44 -10.21 17.77
N CYS A 77 5.36 -11.43 17.23
CA CYS A 77 6.10 -11.84 16.04
C CYS A 77 5.74 -10.98 14.81
N MET A 78 4.45 -10.66 14.63
CA MET A 78 4.00 -9.76 13.56
C MET A 78 4.60 -8.36 13.68
N ALA A 79 4.72 -7.84 14.92
CA ALA A 79 5.30 -6.53 15.16
C ALA A 79 6.82 -6.46 14.90
N LEU A 80 7.52 -7.59 14.91
CA LEU A 80 8.96 -7.66 14.59
C LEU A 80 9.25 -7.52 13.09
N LEU A 81 8.27 -7.76 12.22
CA LEU A 81 8.48 -7.66 10.78
C LEU A 81 8.58 -6.19 10.35
N PRO A 82 9.67 -5.80 9.67
CA PRO A 82 9.84 -4.43 9.23
C PRO A 82 8.83 -4.12 8.12
N SER A 83 8.01 -3.10 8.34
CA SER A 83 7.02 -2.60 7.37
C SER A 83 7.65 -2.03 6.09
N HIS A 84 8.96 -1.79 6.09
CA HIS A 84 9.69 -1.16 4.98
C HIS A 84 10.18 -2.14 3.90
N ALA A 85 10.03 -3.43 4.11
CA ALA A 85 10.51 -4.45 3.17
C ALA A 85 9.45 -4.90 2.15
N THR A 86 8.45 -4.07 1.92
CA THR A 86 7.41 -4.33 0.92
C THR A 86 7.84 -3.84 -0.46
N ILE A 87 7.64 -4.69 -1.46
CA ILE A 87 7.93 -4.39 -2.87
C ILE A 87 6.61 -4.45 -3.62
N GLY A 88 6.35 -3.42 -4.40
CA GLY A 88 5.27 -3.40 -5.36
C GLY A 88 5.77 -3.85 -6.74
N PHE A 89 4.86 -4.40 -7.50
CA PHE A 89 5.06 -4.70 -8.91
C PHE A 89 3.91 -4.09 -9.68
N ALA A 90 4.21 -3.31 -10.72
CA ALA A 90 3.17 -2.91 -11.65
C ALA A 90 2.60 -4.17 -12.31
N ARG A 91 1.30 -4.14 -12.63
CA ARG A 91 0.60 -5.30 -13.22
C ARG A 91 1.14 -5.59 -14.60
N PRO A 92 1.88 -6.69 -14.80
CA PRO A 92 2.37 -7.06 -16.12
C PRO A 92 1.20 -7.58 -16.98
N HIS A 93 1.45 -7.81 -18.25
CA HIS A 93 0.45 -8.38 -19.16
C HIS A 93 -0.04 -9.75 -18.65
N THR A 94 -1.34 -10.04 -18.80
CA THR A 94 -1.99 -11.26 -18.28
C THR A 94 -1.31 -12.55 -18.77
N SER A 95 -0.79 -12.55 -20.00
CA SER A 95 -0.06 -13.71 -20.54
C SER A 95 1.21 -14.05 -19.76
N MET A 96 1.90 -13.03 -19.23
CA MET A 96 3.09 -13.21 -18.40
C MET A 96 2.72 -13.82 -17.05
N LEU A 97 1.64 -13.36 -16.41
CA LEU A 97 1.16 -13.93 -15.14
C LEU A 97 0.78 -15.40 -15.32
N LEU A 98 0.09 -15.74 -16.42
CA LEU A 98 -0.23 -17.13 -16.76
C LEU A 98 1.03 -17.96 -17.04
N GLY A 99 2.01 -17.38 -17.74
CA GLY A 99 3.30 -18.01 -18.00
C GLY A 99 4.06 -18.37 -16.72
N ILE A 100 4.09 -17.46 -15.75
CA ILE A 100 4.69 -17.70 -14.43
C ILE A 100 3.96 -18.84 -13.70
N LEU A 101 2.64 -18.84 -13.74
CA LEU A 101 1.83 -19.88 -13.09
C LEU A 101 2.10 -21.24 -13.71
N ILE A 102 2.05 -21.37 -15.04
CA ILE A 102 2.34 -22.61 -15.77
C ILE A 102 3.78 -23.05 -15.52
N GLY A 103 4.73 -22.14 -15.60
CA GLY A 103 6.14 -22.39 -15.31
C GLY A 103 6.36 -22.94 -13.90
N SER A 104 5.64 -22.40 -12.91
CA SER A 104 5.68 -22.89 -11.53
C SER A 104 5.21 -24.34 -11.43
N PHE A 105 4.12 -24.69 -12.08
CA PHE A 105 3.66 -26.08 -12.14
C PHE A 105 4.64 -27.00 -12.86
N CYS A 106 5.24 -26.56 -13.97
CA CYS A 106 6.29 -27.33 -14.67
C CYS A 106 7.50 -27.58 -13.77
N VAL A 107 7.95 -26.57 -13.03
CA VAL A 107 9.06 -26.71 -12.07
C VAL A 107 8.71 -27.74 -11.00
N ILE A 108 7.51 -27.69 -10.43
CA ILE A 108 7.04 -28.66 -9.43
C ILE A 108 7.08 -30.08 -10.01
N TRP A 109 6.55 -30.24 -11.22
CA TRP A 109 6.48 -31.57 -11.88
C TRP A 109 7.86 -32.12 -12.20
N LEU A 110 8.77 -31.31 -12.76
CA LEU A 110 10.15 -31.72 -13.08
C LEU A 110 10.95 -32.09 -11.83
N LEU A 111 10.72 -31.35 -10.73
CA LEU A 111 11.43 -31.60 -9.48
C LEU A 111 10.89 -32.74 -8.64
N ARG A 112 9.76 -33.34 -9.03
CA ARG A 112 9.08 -34.39 -8.24
C ARG A 112 9.99 -35.55 -7.86
N ARG A 113 10.97 -35.91 -8.70
CA ARG A 113 11.90 -37.06 -8.50
C ARG A 113 13.26 -36.64 -7.93
N ARG A 114 13.54 -35.34 -7.68
CA ARG A 114 14.83 -34.85 -7.20
C ARG A 114 14.90 -34.85 -5.67
N SER A 115 16.14 -34.80 -5.14
CA SER A 115 16.35 -34.66 -3.70
C SER A 115 15.80 -33.33 -3.16
N TYR A 116 15.43 -33.30 -1.89
CA TYR A 116 14.84 -32.10 -1.26
C TYR A 116 15.73 -30.87 -1.34
N LEU A 117 17.05 -31.05 -1.18
CA LEU A 117 18.01 -29.96 -1.23
C LEU A 117 18.05 -29.31 -2.62
N VAL A 118 18.11 -30.13 -3.67
CA VAL A 118 18.07 -29.65 -5.07
C VAL A 118 16.75 -28.96 -5.37
N ARG A 119 15.60 -29.47 -4.88
CA ARG A 119 14.30 -28.82 -5.01
C ARG A 119 14.31 -27.44 -4.40
N THR A 120 14.79 -27.31 -3.16
CA THR A 120 14.83 -26.02 -2.44
C THR A 120 15.65 -24.99 -3.21
N ILE A 121 16.85 -25.37 -3.65
CA ILE A 121 17.74 -24.46 -4.38
C ILE A 121 17.09 -23.99 -5.69
N ILE A 122 16.56 -24.92 -6.49
CA ILE A 122 15.96 -24.57 -7.79
C ILE A 122 14.72 -23.67 -7.60
N VAL A 123 13.88 -23.92 -6.59
CA VAL A 123 12.70 -23.10 -6.32
C VAL A 123 13.09 -21.69 -5.86
N LEU A 124 14.11 -21.56 -5.01
CA LEU A 124 14.63 -20.25 -4.60
C LEU A 124 15.20 -19.47 -5.79
N ILE A 125 15.96 -20.15 -6.66
CA ILE A 125 16.48 -19.54 -7.90
C ILE A 125 15.29 -19.11 -8.78
N ALA A 126 14.30 -19.97 -8.98
CA ALA A 126 13.11 -19.65 -9.78
C ALA A 126 12.35 -18.45 -9.20
N LEU A 127 12.19 -18.38 -7.87
CA LEU A 127 11.56 -17.25 -7.20
C LEU A 127 12.35 -15.94 -7.40
N CYS A 128 13.67 -15.98 -7.25
CA CYS A 128 14.54 -14.82 -7.49
C CYS A 128 14.47 -14.38 -8.96
N CYS A 129 14.62 -15.30 -9.91
CA CYS A 129 14.54 -15.00 -11.35
C CYS A 129 13.18 -14.43 -11.73
N THR A 130 12.09 -14.99 -11.21
CA THR A 130 10.72 -14.51 -11.45
C THR A 130 10.54 -13.09 -10.89
N SER A 131 11.01 -12.84 -9.67
CA SER A 131 10.92 -11.51 -9.04
C SER A 131 11.73 -10.45 -9.79
N LEU A 132 12.94 -10.82 -10.26
CA LEU A 132 13.76 -9.94 -11.09
C LEU A 132 13.11 -9.69 -12.45
N ALA A 133 12.65 -10.73 -13.14
CA ALA A 133 11.96 -10.60 -14.42
C ALA A 133 10.72 -9.70 -14.27
N LEU A 134 9.92 -9.90 -13.24
CA LEU A 134 8.77 -9.05 -12.95
C LEU A 134 9.17 -7.60 -12.71
N LYS A 135 10.22 -7.34 -11.96
CA LYS A 135 10.70 -5.99 -11.73
C LYS A 135 11.16 -5.30 -13.01
N TYR A 136 11.89 -6.00 -13.88
CA TYR A 136 12.36 -5.44 -15.15
C TYR A 136 11.26 -5.27 -16.20
N THR A 137 10.22 -6.12 -16.19
CA THR A 137 9.14 -6.07 -17.18
C THR A 137 7.93 -5.25 -16.71
N SER A 138 7.89 -4.90 -15.43
CA SER A 138 6.81 -4.11 -14.83
C SER A 138 7.17 -2.63 -14.67
N ASP A 139 8.14 -2.13 -15.45
CA ASP A 139 8.40 -0.70 -15.47
C ASP A 139 7.17 0.02 -16.02
N ALA A 140 6.42 0.62 -15.11
CA ALA A 140 5.26 1.41 -15.49
C ALA A 140 5.73 2.64 -16.27
N PRO A 141 5.11 2.97 -17.39
CA PRO A 141 5.47 4.16 -18.13
C PRO A 141 5.25 5.41 -17.26
N ASP A 142 6.15 6.38 -17.40
CA ASP A 142 5.97 7.67 -16.76
C ASP A 142 4.69 8.32 -17.30
N GLY A 143 3.88 8.90 -16.42
CA GLY A 143 2.64 9.50 -16.87
C GLY A 143 1.69 9.88 -15.74
N ILE A 144 0.51 10.33 -16.16
CA ILE A 144 -0.56 10.71 -15.26
C ILE A 144 -1.71 9.75 -15.44
N TYR A 145 -2.11 9.14 -14.36
CA TYR A 145 -3.22 8.21 -14.29
C TYR A 145 -4.34 8.80 -13.45
N THR A 146 -5.57 8.53 -13.80
CA THR A 146 -6.70 8.89 -12.94
C THR A 146 -7.31 7.62 -12.39
N ILE A 147 -7.25 7.49 -11.08
CA ILE A 147 -7.91 6.41 -10.35
C ILE A 147 -9.35 6.85 -10.10
N LYS A 148 -10.28 6.17 -10.77
CA LYS A 148 -11.72 6.43 -10.67
C LYS A 148 -12.41 5.28 -10.00
N GLN A 149 -13.21 5.58 -8.99
CA GLN A 149 -14.13 4.63 -8.41
C GLN A 149 -15.43 5.33 -8.04
N GLU A 150 -16.50 5.04 -8.77
CA GLU A 150 -17.76 5.75 -8.67
C GLU A 150 -17.58 7.27 -8.84
N ALA A 151 -17.84 8.05 -7.75
CA ALA A 151 -17.67 9.50 -7.71
C ALA A 151 -16.31 9.94 -7.12
N LEU A 152 -15.37 9.02 -6.89
CA LEU A 152 -14.07 9.33 -6.31
C LEU A 152 -13.02 9.39 -7.41
N HIS A 153 -12.32 10.52 -7.49
CA HIS A 153 -11.26 10.74 -8.46
C HIS A 153 -9.99 11.18 -7.75
N ILE A 154 -8.91 10.43 -7.97
CA ILE A 154 -7.57 10.80 -7.53
C ILE A 154 -6.66 10.77 -8.75
N THR A 155 -5.96 11.86 -8.98
CA THR A 155 -4.93 11.91 -10.01
C THR A 155 -3.62 11.42 -9.43
N CYS A 156 -3.05 10.41 -10.06
CA CYS A 156 -1.75 9.84 -9.72
C CYS A 156 -0.75 10.25 -10.81
N ALA A 157 0.28 10.96 -10.44
CA ALA A 157 1.41 11.26 -11.33
C ALA A 157 2.59 10.37 -10.92
N HIS A 158 3.09 9.59 -11.87
CA HIS A 158 4.21 8.68 -11.70
C HIS A 158 5.35 9.05 -12.63
N SER A 159 6.57 9.16 -12.11
CA SER A 159 7.76 9.33 -12.91
C SER A 159 9.00 8.79 -12.18
N LYS A 160 9.76 7.94 -12.87
CA LYS A 160 11.02 7.35 -12.37
C LYS A 160 10.90 6.72 -10.98
N GLY A 161 9.79 6.05 -10.71
CA GLY A 161 9.53 5.40 -9.42
C GLY A 161 9.09 6.33 -8.30
N ALA A 162 8.91 7.62 -8.56
CA ALA A 162 8.30 8.58 -7.64
C ALA A 162 6.80 8.73 -7.93
N VAL A 163 5.99 8.83 -6.88
CA VAL A 163 4.53 8.93 -6.99
C VAL A 163 4.02 10.18 -6.28
N ALA A 164 3.23 10.96 -7.01
CA ALA A 164 2.46 12.06 -6.45
C ALA A 164 0.96 11.81 -6.62
N LEU A 165 0.22 11.90 -5.53
CA LEU A 165 -1.23 11.75 -5.49
C LEU A 165 -1.90 13.08 -5.26
N ILE A 166 -2.94 13.37 -6.04
CA ILE A 166 -3.68 14.62 -5.96
C ILE A 166 -5.16 14.30 -5.77
N ALA A 167 -5.64 14.58 -4.56
CA ALA A 167 -7.04 14.41 -4.18
C ALA A 167 -7.80 15.73 -4.39
N GLN A 168 -8.38 15.89 -5.58
CA GLN A 168 -9.11 17.10 -5.96
C GLN A 168 -10.57 17.07 -5.48
N ASP A 169 -11.15 15.88 -5.32
CA ASP A 169 -12.59 15.73 -5.15
C ASP A 169 -13.05 15.94 -3.71
N SER A 170 -14.04 16.81 -3.52
CA SER A 170 -14.72 17.00 -2.23
C SER A 170 -15.60 15.79 -1.84
N CYS A 171 -15.97 14.94 -2.79
CA CYS A 171 -16.80 13.76 -2.55
C CYS A 171 -16.11 12.73 -1.66
N LEU A 172 -14.77 12.62 -1.75
CA LEU A 172 -13.96 11.78 -0.85
C LEU A 172 -14.27 12.05 0.63
N ALA A 173 -14.49 13.31 0.99
CA ALA A 173 -14.76 13.71 2.34
C ALA A 173 -16.19 13.40 2.83
N ARG A 174 -17.10 13.01 1.94
CA ARG A 174 -18.50 12.72 2.27
C ARG A 174 -18.76 11.24 2.51
N LYS A 175 -17.96 10.34 1.91
CA LYS A 175 -18.18 8.88 2.06
C LYS A 175 -17.73 8.38 3.43
N PRO A 176 -18.58 7.60 4.13
CA PRO A 176 -18.20 6.97 5.41
C PRO A 176 -17.06 5.96 5.28
N SER A 177 -16.90 5.37 4.08
CA SER A 177 -15.89 4.35 3.77
C SER A 177 -14.58 4.93 3.18
N ALA A 178 -14.36 6.26 3.24
CA ALA A 178 -13.17 6.88 2.66
C ALA A 178 -11.87 6.30 3.22
N GLU A 179 -11.83 5.98 4.50
CA GLU A 179 -10.66 5.40 5.17
C GLU A 179 -10.28 4.04 4.59
N SER A 180 -11.22 3.11 4.54
CA SER A 180 -11.00 1.77 3.98
C SER A 180 -10.71 1.82 2.48
N TRP A 181 -11.33 2.76 1.75
CA TRP A 181 -11.05 2.94 0.34
C TRP A 181 -9.60 3.39 0.09
N PHE A 182 -9.10 4.39 0.83
CA PHE A 182 -7.72 4.86 0.72
C PHE A 182 -6.71 3.75 0.99
N VAL A 183 -6.95 2.98 2.05
CA VAL A 183 -6.02 1.98 2.53
C VAL A 183 -5.99 0.74 1.63
N TYR A 184 -7.16 0.24 1.22
CA TYR A 184 -7.23 -1.07 0.56
C TYR A 184 -7.40 -0.97 -0.96
N GLN A 185 -8.23 -0.06 -1.45
CA GLN A 185 -8.55 -0.02 -2.89
C GLN A 185 -7.65 0.93 -3.65
N MET A 186 -7.49 2.16 -3.17
CA MET A 186 -6.64 3.14 -3.83
C MET A 186 -5.18 2.66 -3.90
N MET A 187 -4.63 2.17 -2.78
CA MET A 187 -3.25 1.71 -2.74
C MET A 187 -3.02 0.49 -3.62
N SER A 188 -3.94 -0.48 -3.64
CA SER A 188 -3.81 -1.64 -4.53
C SER A 188 -3.81 -1.22 -6.01
N GLU A 189 -4.62 -0.23 -6.39
CA GLU A 189 -4.65 0.27 -7.76
C GLU A 189 -3.37 1.06 -8.11
N ILE A 190 -2.85 1.88 -7.19
CA ILE A 190 -1.57 2.57 -7.36
C ILE A 190 -0.45 1.56 -7.57
N VAL A 191 -0.35 0.56 -6.70
CA VAL A 191 0.68 -0.48 -6.81
C VAL A 191 0.52 -1.24 -8.12
N ALA A 192 -0.72 -1.58 -8.52
CA ALA A 192 -1.00 -2.27 -9.77
C ALA A 192 -0.59 -1.46 -11.01
N GLN A 193 -0.74 -0.14 -10.97
CA GLN A 193 -0.41 0.74 -12.11
C GLN A 193 1.06 1.16 -12.12
N THR A 194 1.66 1.45 -10.97
CA THR A 194 3.00 2.07 -10.88
C THR A 194 4.08 1.13 -10.35
N GLY A 195 3.70 0.05 -9.67
CA GLY A 195 4.66 -0.80 -8.94
C GLY A 195 5.25 -0.16 -7.69
N VAL A 196 4.81 1.04 -7.32
CA VAL A 196 5.37 1.80 -6.20
C VAL A 196 4.48 1.66 -4.97
N VAL A 197 5.08 1.34 -3.84
CA VAL A 197 4.37 1.17 -2.55
C VAL A 197 4.37 2.45 -1.72
N ASN A 198 5.41 3.28 -1.86
CA ASN A 198 5.55 4.52 -1.10
C ASN A 198 5.03 5.72 -1.89
N ILE A 199 4.52 6.71 -1.19
CA ILE A 199 4.01 7.96 -1.79
C ILE A 199 5.00 9.06 -1.47
N ASP A 200 5.57 9.71 -2.50
CA ASP A 200 6.50 10.81 -2.30
C ASP A 200 5.77 12.11 -1.98
N HIS A 201 4.67 12.36 -2.67
CA HIS A 201 3.89 13.58 -2.52
C HIS A 201 2.40 13.27 -2.47
N PHE A 202 1.71 13.80 -1.49
CA PHE A 202 0.26 13.71 -1.38
C PHE A 202 -0.33 15.13 -1.29
N VAL A 203 -1.11 15.51 -2.27
CA VAL A 203 -1.76 16.82 -2.33
C VAL A 203 -3.23 16.68 -2.00
N LEU A 204 -3.68 17.39 -0.99
CA LEU A 204 -5.07 17.41 -0.53
C LEU A 204 -5.65 18.80 -0.70
N PHE A 205 -6.71 18.94 -1.48
CA PHE A 205 -7.36 20.25 -1.70
C PHE A 205 -8.44 20.58 -0.67
N HIS A 206 -8.95 19.61 0.05
CA HIS A 206 -10.04 19.82 1.02
C HIS A 206 -9.64 19.40 2.44
N PRO A 207 -9.48 20.35 3.39
CA PRO A 207 -9.06 20.08 4.77
C PRO A 207 -10.24 19.62 5.64
N ARG A 208 -10.74 18.38 5.42
CA ARG A 208 -11.88 17.82 6.15
C ARG A 208 -11.45 16.72 7.12
N GLN A 209 -12.17 16.60 8.24
CA GLN A 209 -11.88 15.61 9.29
C GLN A 209 -11.69 14.20 8.73
N ARG A 210 -12.65 13.70 7.96
CA ARG A 210 -12.60 12.33 7.42
C ARG A 210 -11.39 12.07 6.54
N LEU A 211 -10.93 13.07 5.79
CA LEU A 211 -9.72 12.93 4.98
C LEU A 211 -8.46 12.89 5.84
N PHE A 212 -8.41 13.66 6.92
CA PHE A 212 -7.29 13.58 7.86
C PHE A 212 -7.27 12.22 8.58
N ASP A 213 -8.43 11.68 8.96
CA ASP A 213 -8.52 10.35 9.57
C ASP A 213 -8.11 9.27 8.54
N ALA A 214 -8.58 9.35 7.29
CA ALA A 214 -8.19 8.44 6.21
C ALA A 214 -6.68 8.49 5.92
N LEU A 215 -6.09 9.71 5.85
CA LEU A 215 -4.64 9.87 5.70
C LEU A 215 -3.88 9.32 6.91
N THR A 216 -4.42 9.46 8.11
CA THR A 216 -3.83 8.88 9.32
C THR A 216 -3.71 7.37 9.20
N SER A 217 -4.78 6.70 8.80
CA SER A 217 -4.80 5.24 8.60
C SER A 217 -3.89 4.82 7.42
N LEU A 218 -3.87 5.59 6.34
CA LEU A 218 -2.96 5.36 5.23
C LEU A 218 -1.50 5.50 5.66
N CYS A 219 -1.14 6.56 6.39
CA CYS A 219 0.21 6.79 6.92
C CYS A 219 0.67 5.70 7.89
N GLN A 220 -0.24 4.94 8.50
CA GLN A 220 0.13 3.79 9.33
C GLN A 220 0.63 2.59 8.50
N GLN A 221 0.22 2.48 7.25
CA GLN A 221 0.57 1.37 6.37
C GLN A 221 1.63 1.73 5.33
N VAL A 222 1.59 2.95 4.82
CA VAL A 222 2.43 3.45 3.72
C VAL A 222 3.22 4.66 4.18
N THR A 223 4.47 4.78 3.72
CA THR A 223 5.28 5.97 3.97
C THR A 223 4.90 7.07 3.00
N ILE A 224 4.52 8.23 3.52
CA ILE A 224 4.27 9.44 2.74
C ILE A 224 5.34 10.47 3.10
N LYS A 225 6.17 10.89 2.14
CA LYS A 225 7.28 11.82 2.39
C LYS A 225 6.80 13.24 2.59
N ASN A 226 5.89 13.72 1.74
CA ASN A 226 5.41 15.10 1.77
C ASN A 226 3.89 15.15 1.59
N ILE A 227 3.21 15.86 2.48
CA ILE A 227 1.78 16.15 2.38
C ILE A 227 1.60 17.63 2.17
N TYR A 228 0.82 18.02 1.17
CA TYR A 228 0.51 19.40 0.82
C TYR A 228 -0.95 19.68 1.11
N LEU A 229 -1.22 20.71 1.89
CA LEU A 229 -2.55 21.12 2.31
C LEU A 229 -2.84 22.57 1.86
N PRO A 230 -4.09 22.91 1.53
CA PRO A 230 -4.46 24.28 1.22
C PRO A 230 -4.29 25.16 2.46
N ARG A 231 -3.99 26.41 2.24
CA ARG A 231 -4.05 27.41 3.30
C ARG A 231 -5.51 27.67 3.66
N TRP A 232 -5.85 27.60 4.92
CA TRP A 232 -7.17 27.95 5.43
C TRP A 232 -7.09 29.19 6.34
N GLU A 233 -8.16 29.97 6.34
CA GLU A 233 -8.38 31.12 7.20
C GLU A 233 -9.57 30.83 8.09
N GLY A 234 -9.53 31.23 9.38
CA GLY A 234 -10.56 30.92 10.36
C GLY A 234 -10.29 29.68 11.22
N LEU A 235 -11.22 29.37 12.09
CA LEU A 235 -11.11 28.28 13.07
C LEU A 235 -11.69 26.99 12.50
N LEU A 236 -10.88 25.95 12.50
CA LEU A 236 -11.40 24.59 12.26
C LEU A 236 -12.12 24.10 13.49
N ASN A 237 -13.21 23.34 13.28
CA ASN A 237 -13.90 22.64 14.36
C ASN A 237 -12.90 21.81 15.19
N PRO A 238 -13.03 21.76 16.54
CA PRO A 238 -12.13 21.01 17.40
C PRO A 238 -11.90 19.55 17.00
N LYS A 239 -12.90 18.88 16.43
CA LYS A 239 -12.77 17.50 15.91
C LYS A 239 -11.84 17.45 14.69
N THR A 240 -12.02 18.38 13.74
CA THR A 240 -11.16 18.45 12.54
C THR A 240 -9.72 18.84 12.90
N TRP A 241 -9.56 19.75 13.86
CA TRP A 241 -8.24 20.12 14.37
C TRP A 241 -7.51 18.95 15.04
N ARG A 242 -8.21 18.18 15.85
CA ARG A 242 -7.66 16.96 16.47
C ARG A 242 -7.23 15.92 15.43
N ALA A 243 -8.06 15.71 14.39
CA ALA A 243 -7.72 14.80 13.29
C ALA A 243 -6.48 15.28 12.53
N TYR A 244 -6.41 16.59 12.21
CA TYR A 244 -5.21 17.19 11.59
C TYR A 244 -3.96 17.03 12.46
N ALA A 245 -4.05 17.35 13.76
CA ALA A 245 -2.91 17.24 14.67
C ALA A 245 -2.42 15.79 14.80
N ARG A 246 -3.35 14.82 14.84
CA ARG A 246 -3.02 13.38 14.84
C ARG A 246 -2.31 12.96 13.56
N MET A 247 -2.87 13.32 12.40
CA MET A 247 -2.25 13.04 11.10
C MET A 247 -0.84 13.65 11.03
N LYS A 248 -0.68 14.93 11.36
CA LYS A 248 0.60 15.63 11.32
C LYS A 248 1.65 14.93 12.19
N ARG A 249 1.27 14.52 13.41
CA ARG A 249 2.16 13.80 14.33
C ARG A 249 2.64 12.47 13.72
N ILE A 250 1.72 11.64 13.21
CA ILE A 250 2.06 10.34 12.62
C ILE A 250 2.95 10.50 11.39
N VAL A 251 2.68 11.48 10.53
CA VAL A 251 3.53 11.78 9.37
C VAL A 251 4.94 12.15 9.81
N GLN A 252 5.08 13.02 10.84
CA GLN A 252 6.37 13.44 11.36
C GLN A 252 7.14 12.30 12.05
N GLU A 253 6.45 11.46 12.83
CA GLU A 253 7.04 10.28 13.46
C GLU A 253 7.62 9.30 12.43
N ARG A 254 7.07 9.28 11.21
CA ARG A 254 7.55 8.47 10.09
C ARG A 254 8.53 9.21 9.15
N GLY A 255 9.01 10.37 9.55
CA GLY A 255 9.98 11.17 8.79
C GLY A 255 9.39 11.98 7.64
N GLY A 256 8.05 12.03 7.48
CA GLY A 256 7.37 12.84 6.49
C GLY A 256 7.23 14.30 6.90
N LYS A 257 6.89 15.15 5.92
CA LYS A 257 6.70 16.59 6.12
C LYS A 257 5.31 17.04 5.68
N VAL A 258 4.75 18.00 6.40
CA VAL A 258 3.47 18.65 6.04
C VAL A 258 3.74 20.08 5.60
N HIS A 259 3.32 20.39 4.39
CA HIS A 259 3.50 21.71 3.75
C HIS A 259 2.15 22.38 3.55
N ILE A 260 2.11 23.69 3.73
CA ILE A 260 0.94 24.50 3.38
C ILE A 260 1.17 25.11 2.00
N LEU A 261 0.21 24.93 1.10
CA LEU A 261 0.26 25.44 -0.27
C LEU A 261 0.30 26.98 -0.26
N LYS A 262 1.16 27.53 -1.10
CA LYS A 262 1.27 28.97 -1.39
C LYS A 262 0.40 29.31 -2.61
N ASN A 263 0.43 30.56 -3.07
CA ASN A 263 -0.32 31.00 -4.25
C ASN A 263 0.04 30.20 -5.52
N VAL A 264 1.32 29.94 -5.69
CA VAL A 264 1.84 28.98 -6.68
C VAL A 264 2.79 28.05 -5.95
N THR A 265 2.57 26.76 -6.07
CA THR A 265 3.40 25.73 -5.45
C THR A 265 3.81 24.72 -6.52
N THR A 266 5.10 24.59 -6.74
CA THR A 266 5.65 23.56 -7.63
C THR A 266 6.05 22.35 -6.81
N VAL A 267 5.51 21.19 -7.16
CA VAL A 267 5.83 19.90 -6.58
C VAL A 267 6.69 19.15 -7.59
N ASN A 268 7.97 18.97 -7.28
CA ASN A 268 8.88 18.19 -8.12
C ASN A 268 8.67 16.71 -7.82
N VAL A 269 7.98 15.98 -8.68
CA VAL A 269 7.76 14.53 -8.56
C VAL A 269 9.05 13.81 -8.88
N SER A 270 9.69 14.18 -9.97
CA SER A 270 11.00 13.70 -10.40
C SER A 270 11.77 14.85 -11.05
N PRO A 271 13.05 14.66 -11.43
CA PRO A 271 13.77 15.66 -12.21
C PRO A 271 13.04 16.07 -13.50
N ASP A 272 12.32 15.13 -14.11
CA ASP A 272 11.67 15.31 -15.41
C ASP A 272 10.17 15.67 -15.30
N MET A 273 9.59 15.55 -14.11
CA MET A 273 8.16 15.81 -13.92
C MET A 273 7.92 16.81 -12.78
N ARG A 274 7.31 17.95 -13.13
CA ARG A 274 6.92 19.00 -12.19
C ARG A 274 5.42 19.24 -12.27
N LEU A 275 4.78 19.25 -11.12
CA LEU A 275 3.36 19.58 -10.98
C LEU A 275 3.25 21.00 -10.45
N THR A 276 2.56 21.88 -11.17
CA THR A 276 2.30 23.24 -10.73
C THR A 276 0.87 23.36 -10.22
N LEU A 277 0.75 23.75 -8.96
CA LEU A 277 -0.51 23.99 -8.28
C LEU A 277 -0.71 25.49 -8.16
N THR A 278 -1.73 26.03 -8.84
CA THR A 278 -2.04 27.45 -8.83
C THR A 278 -3.31 27.70 -8.03
N LYS A 279 -3.23 28.67 -7.11
CA LYS A 279 -4.39 29.14 -6.35
C LYS A 279 -5.38 29.80 -7.29
N THR A 280 -6.67 29.50 -7.16
CA THR A 280 -7.75 30.20 -7.85
C THR A 280 -8.34 31.29 -6.94
N ASP A 281 -9.11 32.19 -7.53
CA ASP A 281 -9.85 33.23 -6.77
C ASP A 281 -11.06 32.65 -6.03
N LYS A 282 -11.42 31.39 -6.29
CA LYS A 282 -12.52 30.73 -5.62
C LYS A 282 -12.13 30.32 -4.21
N LYS A 283 -12.95 30.68 -3.25
CA LYS A 283 -12.85 30.25 -1.85
C LYS A 283 -13.99 29.30 -1.53
N HIS A 284 -13.66 28.22 -0.86
CA HIS A 284 -14.63 27.28 -0.31
C HIS A 284 -14.79 27.52 1.19
N ALA A 285 -16.04 27.47 1.66
CA ALA A 285 -16.34 27.48 3.08
C ALA A 285 -16.50 26.05 3.62
N TYR A 286 -15.87 25.75 4.73
CA TYR A 286 -16.07 24.52 5.46
C TYR A 286 -16.15 24.83 6.95
N GLN A 287 -17.37 24.70 7.50
CA GLN A 287 -17.67 25.17 8.87
C GLN A 287 -17.37 26.68 9.00
N GLU A 288 -16.54 27.08 9.96
CA GLU A 288 -16.12 28.47 10.18
C GLU A 288 -14.80 28.81 9.46
N ALA A 289 -14.18 27.85 8.77
CA ALA A 289 -12.95 28.06 8.04
C ALA A 289 -13.19 28.24 6.54
N HIS A 290 -12.45 29.14 5.95
CA HIS A 290 -12.37 29.33 4.50
C HIS A 290 -11.04 28.82 4.00
N TYR A 291 -11.03 28.10 2.89
CA TYR A 291 -9.81 27.63 2.24
C TYR A 291 -9.82 27.95 0.75
N ASN A 292 -8.62 28.08 0.20
CA ASN A 292 -8.46 28.41 -1.22
C ASN A 292 -8.58 27.16 -2.08
N GLU A 293 -9.22 27.30 -3.23
CA GLU A 293 -9.19 26.29 -4.28
C GLU A 293 -7.88 26.34 -5.05
N TYR A 294 -7.36 25.20 -5.46
CA TYR A 294 -6.17 25.07 -6.30
C TYR A 294 -6.50 24.27 -7.54
N ILE A 295 -5.90 24.65 -8.65
CA ILE A 295 -6.01 23.91 -9.92
C ILE A 295 -4.63 23.34 -10.23
N LEU A 296 -4.61 22.09 -10.66
CA LEU A 296 -3.45 21.45 -11.26
C LEU A 296 -3.30 22.00 -12.67
N THR A 297 -2.26 22.78 -12.90
CA THR A 297 -1.85 23.15 -14.25
C THR A 297 -1.03 22.00 -14.82
N THR A 298 -1.28 21.65 -16.08
CA THR A 298 -0.74 20.46 -16.76
C THR A 298 0.75 20.28 -16.49
N PRO A 299 1.23 19.09 -16.15
CA PRO A 299 2.65 18.86 -15.97
C PRO A 299 3.38 19.05 -17.29
N ILE A 300 4.46 19.80 -17.25
CA ILE A 300 5.41 19.88 -18.35
C ILE A 300 6.31 18.66 -18.19
N LEU A 301 6.16 17.66 -19.06
CA LEU A 301 7.18 16.63 -19.26
C LEU A 301 8.38 17.32 -19.91
N ALA A 302 9.57 17.08 -19.42
CA ALA A 302 10.79 17.73 -19.92
C ALA A 302 11.01 17.54 -21.43
N GLU A 303 10.52 16.45 -22.02
CA GLU A 303 10.52 16.20 -23.46
C GLU A 303 9.70 17.20 -24.29
N GLN A 304 8.75 17.93 -23.67
CA GLN A 304 7.96 18.95 -24.38
C GLN A 304 8.62 20.34 -24.35
N GLN A 305 9.64 20.57 -23.53
CA GLN A 305 10.37 21.84 -23.48
C GLN A 305 11.36 21.99 -24.64
N GLU A 306 11.92 20.90 -25.19
CA GLU A 306 12.82 20.99 -26.35
C GLU A 306 12.13 21.33 -27.68
N ILE A 307 10.80 21.29 -27.74
CA ILE A 307 10.03 21.59 -28.96
C ILE A 307 9.56 23.05 -29.02
N ILE A 308 9.75 23.82 -27.93
CA ILE A 308 9.23 25.20 -27.79
C ILE A 308 10.38 26.25 -27.79
N GLU A 309 11.65 25.85 -27.74
CA GLU A 309 12.80 26.71 -28.01
C GLU A 309 13.29 26.54 -29.48
#